data_2b03e4f538f4d94be75354975bfb95d2
#
_entry.id   2b03e4f538f4d94be75354975bfb95d2
#
_cell.length_a   1.000
_cell.length_b   1.000
_cell.length_c   1.000
_cell.angle_alpha   90.00
_cell.angle_beta   90.00
_cell.angle_gamma   90.00
#
_symmetry.space_group_name_H-M   'P 1'
#
loop_
_entity.id
_entity.type
_entity.pdbx_description
1 polymer ?
#
loop_
_entity_poly.entity_id
_entity_poly.type
_entity_poly.pdbx_seq_one_letter_code
_entity_poly.pdbx_strand_id
1 'polypeptide(L)'
;MPVTPSRTSAGAAGRALASAALALLATLGPALAQSVHGPVAGSTPPQVAAGAAASPPAFGLDPEVAMRASRAALGGIPGDYVLRDRMGKPVSLASYRGKPLLVNFIYTGCFQVCPTSSRALGRAVQGMRGRFGDAQFNVVSIGFNQPTDSPQALRQFAAQQRIDEPNWEFLSPAAGDVAALARDFGFSFAPTPIGFDHTLQVSVLDAEGRLYRQVYGDAFTADALGEPLRQLVTGALVAQSTGWSDLLDRVRILCSVYD
;
A
#
# COMPACT_ATOMS: atom_id res chain seq x y z
N MET A 1 9.57 46.20 40.78
CA MET A 1 8.97 47.24 39.91
C MET A 1 8.32 46.54 38.76
N PRO A 2 7.03 46.60 38.64
CA PRO A 2 6.26 45.95 37.58
C PRO A 2 6.05 46.89 36.38
N VAL A 3 6.07 46.38 35.18
CA VAL A 3 5.56 47.09 34.01
C VAL A 3 4.51 46.21 33.34
N THR A 4 3.30 46.68 33.39
CA THR A 4 2.05 46.19 32.84
C THR A 4 1.87 46.56 31.35
N PRO A 5 0.81 46.09 30.69
CA PRO A 5 0.76 45.82 29.26
C PRO A 5 0.06 46.93 28.46
N SER A 6 0.22 46.95 27.15
CA SER A 6 -0.63 47.75 26.26
C SER A 6 -1.46 46.85 25.32
N ARG A 7 -2.77 47.01 25.47
CA ARG A 7 -3.84 46.62 24.54
C ARG A 7 -3.94 47.64 23.40
N THR A 8 -4.19 47.17 22.19
CA THR A 8 -4.94 47.89 21.13
C THR A 8 -5.64 46.84 20.31
N SER A 9 -6.87 46.64 20.35
CA SER A 9 -8.16 47.12 19.90
C SER A 9 -8.28 47.28 18.38
N ALA A 10 -9.20 46.45 17.86
CA ALA A 10 -10.27 46.70 16.92
C ALA A 10 -9.97 46.95 15.43
N GLY A 11 -10.70 46.20 14.62
CA GLY A 11 -10.89 46.44 13.20
C GLY A 11 -11.83 45.41 12.57
N ALA A 12 -13.12 45.52 12.91
CA ALA A 12 -14.18 44.83 12.18
C ALA A 12 -14.50 45.64 10.92
N ALA A 13 -14.55 44.97 9.76
CA ALA A 13 -15.28 45.48 8.60
C ALA A 13 -15.78 44.27 7.78
N GLY A 14 -17.08 44.09 7.90
CA GLY A 14 -17.87 43.25 7.03
C GLY A 14 -18.06 43.89 5.66
N ARG A 15 -18.21 43.03 4.67
CA ARG A 15 -18.92 43.34 3.42
C ARG A 15 -19.58 42.06 2.91
N ALA A 16 -20.87 42.00 3.07
CA ALA A 16 -21.81 41.24 2.29
C ALA A 16 -22.04 41.94 0.94
N LEU A 17 -22.33 41.18 -0.09
CA LEU A 17 -23.04 41.52 -1.35
C LEU A 17 -22.66 40.42 -2.35
N ALA A 18 -23.46 39.82 -3.19
CA ALA A 18 -24.86 39.85 -3.47
C ALA A 18 -25.06 38.72 -4.52
N SER A 19 -26.21 38.13 -4.46
CA SER A 19 -26.72 37.16 -5.44
C SER A 19 -26.88 37.75 -6.84
N ALA A 20 -26.55 36.99 -7.89
CA ALA A 20 -27.12 37.20 -9.22
C ALA A 20 -27.45 35.85 -9.84
N ALA A 21 -28.72 35.53 -9.83
CA ALA A 21 -29.34 34.49 -10.64
C ALA A 21 -29.47 35.03 -12.08
N LEU A 22 -29.05 34.22 -13.07
CA LEU A 22 -29.41 34.47 -14.46
C LEU A 22 -29.96 33.20 -15.05
N ALA A 23 -31.28 33.16 -15.18
CA ALA A 23 -32.04 32.19 -15.92
C ALA A 23 -31.95 32.55 -17.43
N LEU A 24 -31.57 31.59 -18.26
CA LEU A 24 -31.76 31.66 -19.71
C LEU A 24 -32.58 30.48 -20.16
N LEU A 25 -33.84 30.77 -20.49
CA LEU A 25 -34.72 29.90 -21.29
C LEU A 25 -34.21 29.92 -22.75
N ALA A 26 -34.05 28.73 -23.32
CA ALA A 26 -33.97 28.60 -24.77
C ALA A 26 -34.87 27.43 -25.22
N THR A 27 -35.74 27.77 -26.07
CA THR A 27 -36.92 27.20 -26.70
C THR A 27 -36.70 25.90 -27.46
N LEU A 28 -37.67 24.99 -27.28
CA LEU A 28 -37.90 23.79 -28.09
C LEU A 28 -38.31 24.15 -29.53
N GLY A 29 -37.75 23.42 -30.49
CA GLY A 29 -38.30 23.27 -31.84
C GLY A 29 -38.37 21.78 -32.18
N PRO A 30 -39.54 21.23 -32.54
CA PRO A 30 -39.63 19.86 -33.00
C PRO A 30 -39.38 19.77 -34.50
N ALA A 31 -38.34 19.05 -34.92
CA ALA A 31 -38.15 18.64 -36.32
C ALA A 31 -38.86 17.31 -36.59
N LEU A 32 -39.94 17.38 -37.36
CA LEU A 32 -40.65 16.24 -37.96
C LEU A 32 -39.76 15.63 -39.03
N ALA A 33 -39.22 14.44 -38.83
CA ALA A 33 -38.63 13.62 -39.90
C ALA A 33 -39.64 12.54 -40.30
N GLN A 34 -40.05 12.62 -41.54
CA GLN A 34 -41.03 11.70 -42.16
C GLN A 34 -40.34 10.36 -42.46
N SER A 35 -40.93 9.29 -41.98
CA SER A 35 -40.57 7.92 -42.32
C SER A 35 -41.14 7.52 -43.69
N VAL A 36 -40.26 7.25 -44.61
CA VAL A 36 -40.62 6.57 -45.89
C VAL A 36 -40.39 5.07 -45.69
N HIS A 37 -41.50 4.32 -45.55
CA HIS A 37 -41.47 2.86 -45.55
C HIS A 37 -41.53 2.36 -46.97
N GLY A 38 -40.46 1.68 -47.41
CA GLY A 38 -40.46 0.78 -48.55
C GLY A 38 -40.14 -0.64 -48.04
N PRO A 39 -40.88 -1.67 -48.50
CA PRO A 39 -40.56 -3.03 -48.11
C PRO A 39 -39.39 -3.56 -48.95
N VAL A 40 -38.28 -3.85 -48.29
CA VAL A 40 -37.15 -4.57 -48.90
C VAL A 40 -37.19 -6.01 -48.38
N ALA A 41 -37.32 -6.92 -49.36
CA ALA A 41 -37.31 -8.37 -49.16
C ALA A 41 -36.06 -8.87 -48.44
N GLY A 42 -36.26 -9.88 -47.63
CA GLY A 42 -35.28 -10.48 -46.76
C GLY A 42 -34.05 -11.03 -47.46
N SER A 43 -32.90 -10.63 -46.97
CA SER A 43 -31.67 -11.41 -47.02
C SER A 43 -31.08 -11.44 -45.60
N THR A 44 -31.17 -12.61 -44.99
CA THR A 44 -30.54 -12.92 -43.72
C THR A 44 -29.04 -12.75 -43.88
N PRO A 45 -28.37 -11.85 -43.15
CA PRO A 45 -26.93 -11.80 -43.19
C PRO A 45 -26.36 -13.06 -42.53
N PRO A 46 -25.24 -13.63 -43.03
CA PRO A 46 -24.61 -14.77 -42.39
C PRO A 46 -24.24 -14.40 -40.95
N GLN A 47 -24.75 -15.16 -39.98
CA GLN A 47 -24.30 -15.11 -38.61
C GLN A 47 -22.82 -15.50 -38.56
N VAL A 48 -21.95 -14.50 -38.56
CA VAL A 48 -20.54 -14.71 -38.18
C VAL A 48 -20.61 -15.16 -36.73
N ALA A 49 -20.25 -16.42 -36.48
CA ALA A 49 -20.08 -16.93 -35.13
C ALA A 49 -19.16 -15.93 -34.41
N ALA A 50 -19.70 -15.29 -33.39
CA ALA A 50 -18.90 -14.46 -32.49
C ALA A 50 -17.85 -15.39 -31.87
N GLY A 51 -16.67 -15.43 -32.49
CA GLY A 51 -15.50 -16.00 -31.86
C GLY A 51 -15.39 -15.35 -30.52
N ALA A 52 -15.34 -16.17 -29.47
CA ALA A 52 -15.09 -15.68 -28.12
C ALA A 52 -13.87 -14.76 -28.21
N ALA A 53 -14.10 -13.46 -28.14
CA ALA A 53 -13.03 -12.49 -28.03
C ALA A 53 -12.27 -12.89 -26.77
N ALA A 54 -11.04 -13.39 -26.94
CA ALA A 54 -10.16 -13.61 -25.84
C ALA A 54 -10.11 -12.28 -25.09
N SER A 55 -10.56 -12.28 -23.82
CA SER A 55 -10.43 -11.11 -22.96
C SER A 55 -8.97 -10.66 -23.05
N PRO A 56 -8.70 -9.35 -23.23
CA PRO A 56 -7.33 -8.87 -23.23
C PRO A 56 -6.67 -9.37 -21.94
N PRO A 57 -5.38 -9.73 -21.97
CA PRO A 57 -4.68 -10.17 -20.76
C PRO A 57 -4.91 -9.10 -19.70
N ALA A 58 -5.49 -9.50 -18.57
CA ALA A 58 -5.67 -8.62 -17.44
C ALA A 58 -4.27 -8.23 -16.96
N PHE A 59 -3.84 -7.02 -17.30
CA PHE A 59 -2.64 -6.45 -16.68
C PHE A 59 -2.95 -6.21 -15.22
N GLY A 60 -2.06 -6.68 -14.34
CA GLY A 60 -2.17 -6.46 -12.91
C GLY A 60 -2.37 -7.74 -12.10
N LEU A 61 -2.51 -7.58 -10.80
CA LEU A 61 -2.72 -8.66 -9.85
C LEU A 61 -4.22 -8.96 -9.69
N ASP A 62 -4.55 -10.24 -9.64
CA ASP A 62 -5.85 -10.69 -9.15
C ASP A 62 -5.90 -10.54 -7.61
N PRO A 63 -6.80 -9.69 -7.05
CA PRO A 63 -6.88 -9.45 -5.61
C PRO A 63 -7.16 -10.71 -4.79
N GLU A 64 -7.98 -11.61 -5.30
CA GLU A 64 -8.34 -12.85 -4.60
C GLU A 64 -7.17 -13.84 -4.56
N VAL A 65 -6.40 -13.91 -5.66
CA VAL A 65 -5.18 -14.73 -5.71
C VAL A 65 -4.13 -14.17 -4.76
N ALA A 66 -3.91 -12.85 -4.77
CA ALA A 66 -2.96 -12.17 -3.91
C ALA A 66 -3.34 -12.32 -2.42
N MET A 67 -4.63 -12.18 -2.08
CA MET A 67 -5.12 -12.38 -0.72
C MET A 67 -4.94 -13.83 -0.25
N ARG A 68 -5.23 -14.81 -1.11
CA ARG A 68 -5.00 -16.22 -0.76
C ARG A 68 -3.51 -16.50 -0.51
N ALA A 69 -2.61 -15.99 -1.35
CA ALA A 69 -1.17 -16.14 -1.18
C ALA A 69 -0.70 -15.52 0.15
N SER A 70 -1.16 -14.30 0.45
CA SER A 70 -0.79 -13.61 1.67
C SER A 70 -1.27 -14.36 2.94
N ARG A 71 -2.49 -14.90 2.92
CA ARG A 71 -3.02 -15.70 4.04
C ARG A 71 -2.35 -17.05 4.18
N ALA A 72 -2.00 -17.69 3.07
CA ALA A 72 -1.33 -18.97 3.09
C ALA A 72 0.08 -18.91 3.71
N ALA A 73 0.71 -17.73 3.69
CA ALA A 73 2.01 -17.51 4.31
C ALA A 73 1.96 -17.40 5.85
N LEU A 74 0.77 -17.11 6.43
CA LEU A 74 0.62 -16.99 7.88
C LEU A 74 1.02 -18.28 8.61
N GLY A 75 1.74 -18.13 9.72
CA GLY A 75 2.28 -19.24 10.49
C GLY A 75 3.58 -19.82 9.92
N GLY A 76 3.96 -19.46 8.69
CA GLY A 76 5.24 -19.86 8.09
C GLY A 76 6.42 -19.08 8.69
N ILE A 77 7.62 -19.63 8.54
CA ILE A 77 8.89 -18.97 8.86
C ILE A 77 9.62 -18.78 7.53
N PRO A 78 9.83 -17.52 7.08
CA PRO A 78 10.62 -17.26 5.88
C PRO A 78 12.03 -17.83 5.98
N GLY A 79 12.58 -18.23 4.84
CA GLY A 79 13.94 -18.72 4.76
C GLY A 79 14.97 -17.72 5.31
N ASP A 80 16.15 -18.23 5.64
CA ASP A 80 17.24 -17.37 6.11
C ASP A 80 17.98 -16.76 4.91
N TYR A 81 17.42 -15.67 4.39
CA TYR A 81 17.99 -14.91 3.29
C TYR A 81 19.10 -13.98 3.79
N VAL A 82 20.18 -13.87 3.01
CA VAL A 82 21.23 -12.88 3.22
C VAL A 82 21.00 -11.72 2.25
N LEU A 83 20.59 -10.59 2.79
CA LEU A 83 20.33 -9.35 2.04
C LEU A 83 21.48 -8.37 2.28
N ARG A 84 21.47 -7.25 1.55
CA ARG A 84 22.44 -6.16 1.76
C ARG A 84 21.75 -4.95 2.38
N ASP A 85 22.34 -4.40 3.43
CA ASP A 85 21.88 -3.15 4.03
C ASP A 85 22.17 -1.93 3.13
N ARG A 86 21.76 -0.74 3.56
CA ARG A 86 21.99 0.54 2.85
C ARG A 86 23.47 0.87 2.63
N MET A 87 24.37 0.21 3.35
CA MET A 87 25.83 0.36 3.20
C MET A 87 26.44 -0.77 2.35
N GLY A 88 25.62 -1.71 1.86
CA GLY A 88 26.04 -2.87 1.08
C GLY A 88 26.58 -4.03 1.92
N LYS A 89 26.51 -3.98 3.24
CA LYS A 89 26.95 -5.06 4.13
C LYS A 89 25.92 -6.21 4.11
N PRO A 90 26.38 -7.46 4.14
CA PRO A 90 25.47 -8.60 4.24
C PRO A 90 24.78 -8.64 5.60
N VAL A 91 23.47 -8.86 5.58
CA VAL A 91 22.61 -8.99 6.76
C VAL A 91 21.72 -10.22 6.59
N SER A 92 21.83 -11.19 7.49
CA SER A 92 20.90 -12.32 7.53
C SER A 92 19.55 -11.88 8.08
N LEU A 93 18.45 -12.28 7.43
CA LEU A 93 17.09 -12.01 7.91
C LEU A 93 16.87 -12.65 9.28
N ALA A 94 17.48 -13.79 9.55
CA ALA A 94 17.41 -14.45 10.84
C ALA A 94 18.07 -13.65 11.99
N SER A 95 18.95 -12.68 11.68
CA SER A 95 19.55 -11.83 12.71
C SER A 95 18.55 -10.91 13.43
N TYR A 96 17.34 -10.74 12.88
CA TYR A 96 16.25 -10.00 13.52
C TYR A 96 15.42 -10.82 14.51
N ARG A 97 15.66 -12.14 14.62
CA ARG A 97 14.99 -13.00 15.62
C ARG A 97 15.30 -12.54 17.04
N GLY A 98 14.45 -12.93 17.97
CA GLY A 98 14.51 -12.50 19.37
C GLY A 98 13.64 -11.29 19.68
N LYS A 99 13.09 -10.63 18.65
CA LYS A 99 12.13 -9.53 18.78
C LYS A 99 11.13 -9.57 17.65
N PRO A 100 9.90 -9.04 17.84
CA PRO A 100 8.97 -8.85 16.73
C PRO A 100 9.60 -8.03 15.60
N LEU A 101 9.29 -8.41 14.38
CA LEU A 101 9.77 -7.75 13.16
C LEU A 101 8.61 -7.33 12.28
N LEU A 102 8.60 -6.09 11.84
CA LEU A 102 7.72 -5.57 10.81
C LEU A 102 8.46 -5.59 9.47
N VAL A 103 7.87 -6.21 8.46
CA VAL A 103 8.46 -6.27 7.11
C VAL A 103 7.49 -5.73 6.09
N ASN A 104 7.94 -4.79 5.26
CA ASN A 104 7.22 -4.35 4.07
C ASN A 104 8.11 -4.41 2.83
N PHE A 105 7.47 -4.56 1.67
CA PHE A 105 8.14 -4.54 0.37
C PHE A 105 7.93 -3.18 -0.28
N ILE A 106 8.98 -2.67 -0.91
CA ILE A 106 8.98 -1.40 -1.64
C ILE A 106 9.72 -1.54 -2.97
N TYR A 107 9.49 -0.62 -3.90
CA TYR A 107 10.41 -0.39 -5.01
C TYR A 107 10.69 1.11 -5.16
N THR A 108 11.96 1.45 -5.37
CA THR A 108 12.43 2.84 -5.33
C THR A 108 11.95 3.68 -6.50
N GLY A 109 11.54 3.03 -7.60
CA GLY A 109 10.95 3.69 -8.77
C GLY A 109 9.46 4.04 -8.64
N CYS A 110 8.82 3.76 -7.51
CA CYS A 110 7.43 4.15 -7.25
C CYS A 110 7.34 5.62 -6.83
N PHE A 111 6.58 6.43 -7.59
CA PHE A 111 6.46 7.87 -7.32
C PHE A 111 5.25 8.25 -6.47
N GLN A 112 4.28 7.37 -6.27
CA GLN A 112 3.01 7.68 -5.61
C GLN A 112 2.82 6.93 -4.29
N VAL A 113 2.61 5.63 -4.35
CA VAL A 113 2.15 4.84 -3.20
C VAL A 113 3.28 4.49 -2.22
N CYS A 114 4.44 4.02 -2.71
CA CYS A 114 5.54 3.66 -1.81
C CYS A 114 6.05 4.82 -0.93
N PRO A 115 6.21 6.07 -1.45
CA PRO A 115 6.51 7.20 -0.59
C PRO A 115 5.43 7.50 0.45
N THR A 116 4.14 7.39 0.07
CA THR A 116 3.02 7.70 0.96
C THR A 116 2.88 6.63 2.04
N SER A 117 2.91 5.35 1.67
CA SER A 117 2.83 4.24 2.61
C SER A 117 4.05 4.17 3.52
N SER A 118 5.26 4.44 3.02
CA SER A 118 6.48 4.50 3.84
C SER A 118 6.42 5.61 4.89
N ARG A 119 5.92 6.81 4.53
CA ARG A 119 5.70 7.88 5.50
C ARG A 119 4.60 7.56 6.52
N ALA A 120 3.52 6.90 6.07
CA ALA A 120 2.47 6.44 6.99
C ALA A 120 3.01 5.40 7.97
N LEU A 121 3.78 4.42 7.48
CA LEU A 121 4.47 3.44 8.32
C LEU A 121 5.44 4.12 9.29
N GLY A 122 6.20 5.14 8.84
CA GLY A 122 7.11 5.92 9.69
C GLY A 122 6.39 6.57 10.87
N ARG A 123 5.26 7.22 10.63
CA ARG A 123 4.44 7.80 11.72
C ARG A 123 3.91 6.73 12.67
N ALA A 124 3.48 5.58 12.14
CA ALA A 124 3.02 4.47 12.97
C ALA A 124 4.15 3.90 13.83
N VAL A 125 5.34 3.71 13.26
CA VAL A 125 6.54 3.23 13.97
C VAL A 125 6.92 4.18 15.09
N GLN A 126 6.94 5.49 14.85
CA GLN A 126 7.21 6.49 15.91
C GLN A 126 6.18 6.42 17.04
N GLY A 127 4.90 6.32 16.71
CA GLY A 127 3.83 6.15 17.71
C GLY A 127 3.97 4.87 18.52
N MET A 128 4.35 3.76 17.89
CA MET A 128 4.59 2.48 18.56
C MET A 128 5.85 2.51 19.44
N ARG A 129 6.93 3.15 19.00
CA ARG A 129 8.14 3.34 19.79
C ARG A 129 7.85 4.15 21.07
N GLY A 130 7.02 5.19 20.96
CA GLY A 130 6.56 5.94 22.14
C GLY A 130 5.75 5.12 23.14
N ARG A 131 5.05 4.07 22.67
CA ARG A 131 4.21 3.19 23.52
C ARG A 131 5.00 2.01 24.13
N PHE A 132 5.89 1.39 23.35
CA PHE A 132 6.55 0.13 23.69
C PHE A 132 8.03 0.29 24.03
N GLY A 133 8.65 1.39 23.62
CA GLY A 133 10.09 1.62 23.72
C GLY A 133 10.83 1.30 22.40
N ASP A 134 11.99 1.91 22.25
CA ASP A 134 12.77 1.93 21.00
C ASP A 134 13.35 0.55 20.62
N ALA A 135 13.55 -0.31 21.59
CA ALA A 135 14.25 -1.58 21.41
C ALA A 135 13.34 -2.81 21.35
N GLN A 136 12.01 -2.63 21.38
CA GLN A 136 11.07 -3.76 21.53
C GLN A 136 10.74 -4.47 20.23
N PHE A 137 10.97 -3.86 19.08
CA PHE A 137 10.73 -4.43 17.76
C PHE A 137 11.67 -3.85 16.72
N ASN A 138 11.77 -4.51 15.57
CA ASN A 138 12.52 -4.03 14.41
C ASN A 138 11.61 -3.81 13.21
N VAL A 139 12.07 -3.03 12.25
CA VAL A 139 11.40 -2.78 10.96
C VAL A 139 12.39 -3.02 9.83
N VAL A 140 11.93 -3.69 8.78
CA VAL A 140 12.70 -3.93 7.56
C VAL A 140 11.86 -3.58 6.35
N SER A 141 12.38 -2.73 5.48
CA SER A 141 11.84 -2.50 4.14
C SER A 141 12.70 -3.21 3.10
N ILE A 142 12.10 -4.08 2.30
CA ILE A 142 12.81 -4.89 1.31
C ILE A 142 12.53 -4.36 -0.09
N GLY A 143 13.59 -3.98 -0.83
CA GLY A 143 13.48 -3.56 -2.22
C GLY A 143 13.31 -4.77 -3.14
N PHE A 144 12.16 -4.91 -3.81
CA PHE A 144 11.87 -6.09 -4.62
C PHE A 144 12.20 -5.94 -6.12
N ASN A 145 12.40 -4.73 -6.62
CA ASN A 145 12.70 -4.47 -8.04
C ASN A 145 14.22 -4.51 -8.29
N GLN A 146 14.78 -5.71 -8.32
CA GLN A 146 16.22 -5.90 -8.54
C GLN A 146 16.59 -5.89 -10.04
N PRO A 147 17.72 -5.30 -10.43
CA PRO A 147 18.78 -4.71 -9.58
C PRO A 147 18.56 -3.21 -9.26
N THR A 148 17.42 -2.63 -9.64
CA THR A 148 17.14 -1.18 -9.46
C THR A 148 17.14 -0.79 -7.98
N ASP A 149 16.55 -1.60 -7.11
CA ASP A 149 16.50 -1.37 -5.67
C ASP A 149 17.80 -1.75 -4.98
N SER A 150 18.91 -1.21 -5.49
CA SER A 150 20.24 -1.41 -4.94
C SER A 150 20.37 -0.80 -3.53
N PRO A 151 21.39 -1.19 -2.74
CA PRO A 151 21.68 -0.57 -1.45
C PRO A 151 21.75 0.96 -1.51
N GLN A 152 22.35 1.50 -2.57
CA GLN A 152 22.44 2.95 -2.78
C GLN A 152 21.06 3.58 -3.05
N ALA A 153 20.24 2.96 -3.89
CA ALA A 153 18.89 3.45 -4.18
C ALA A 153 18.00 3.44 -2.93
N LEU A 154 18.06 2.36 -2.13
CA LEU A 154 17.36 2.24 -0.87
C LEU A 154 17.81 3.28 0.17
N ARG A 155 19.11 3.58 0.24
CA ARG A 155 19.61 4.67 1.09
C ARG A 155 19.06 6.03 0.67
N GLN A 156 19.03 6.31 -0.62
CA GLN A 156 18.45 7.56 -1.15
C GLN A 156 16.96 7.64 -0.88
N PHE A 157 16.22 6.54 -1.07
CA PHE A 157 14.81 6.46 -0.77
C PHE A 157 14.52 6.74 0.71
N ALA A 158 15.24 6.08 1.63
CA ALA A 158 15.08 6.31 3.07
C ALA A 158 15.30 7.79 3.43
N ALA A 159 16.35 8.42 2.89
CA ALA A 159 16.64 9.83 3.11
C ALA A 159 15.54 10.74 2.55
N GLN A 160 15.02 10.47 1.35
CA GLN A 160 13.92 11.23 0.74
C GLN A 160 12.62 11.12 1.56
N GLN A 161 12.35 9.94 2.14
CA GLN A 161 11.19 9.74 3.00
C GLN A 161 11.42 10.22 4.44
N ARG A 162 12.63 10.70 4.79
CA ARG A 162 13.04 11.14 6.13
C ARG A 162 12.86 10.04 7.18
N ILE A 163 13.19 8.81 6.80
CA ILE A 163 13.17 7.65 7.69
C ILE A 163 14.59 7.42 8.19
N ASP A 164 14.83 7.74 9.45
CA ASP A 164 16.12 7.60 10.15
C ASP A 164 15.91 6.94 11.53
N GLU A 165 14.98 6.00 11.60
CA GLU A 165 14.69 5.27 12.82
C GLU A 165 15.80 4.23 13.10
N PRO A 166 16.39 4.17 14.30
CA PRO A 166 17.53 3.29 14.59
C PRO A 166 17.22 1.80 14.51
N ASN A 167 15.95 1.41 14.62
CA ASN A 167 15.48 0.04 14.48
C ASN A 167 14.84 -0.25 13.12
N TRP A 168 15.08 0.58 12.11
CA TRP A 168 14.53 0.40 10.77
C TRP A 168 15.64 0.32 9.72
N GLU A 169 15.73 -0.83 9.04
CA GLU A 169 16.69 -1.03 7.96
C GLU A 169 15.99 -1.22 6.61
N PHE A 170 16.70 -0.86 5.55
CA PHE A 170 16.29 -1.05 4.17
C PHE A 170 17.23 -2.06 3.53
N LEU A 171 16.69 -3.17 3.06
CA LEU A 171 17.47 -4.32 2.62
C LEU A 171 17.24 -4.62 1.13
N SER A 172 18.35 -4.88 0.43
CA SER A 172 18.39 -5.26 -0.97
C SER A 172 18.71 -6.74 -1.10
N PRO A 173 17.77 -7.59 -1.56
CA PRO A 173 18.02 -9.01 -1.83
C PRO A 173 18.84 -9.20 -3.10
N ALA A 174 19.43 -10.38 -3.29
CA ALA A 174 19.89 -10.80 -4.59
C ALA A 174 18.69 -10.99 -5.54
N ALA A 175 18.87 -10.69 -6.84
CA ALA A 175 17.77 -10.79 -7.81
C ALA A 175 17.15 -12.19 -7.87
N GLY A 176 17.96 -13.25 -7.71
CA GLY A 176 17.49 -14.63 -7.70
C GLY A 176 16.64 -15.00 -6.49
N ASP A 177 16.73 -14.25 -5.38
CA ASP A 177 16.01 -14.54 -4.14
C ASP A 177 14.65 -13.85 -4.07
N VAL A 178 14.39 -12.82 -4.91
CA VAL A 178 13.19 -11.99 -4.83
C VAL A 178 11.91 -12.82 -4.90
N ALA A 179 11.83 -13.76 -5.84
CA ALA A 179 10.61 -14.57 -6.02
C ALA A 179 10.35 -15.52 -4.84
N ALA A 180 11.42 -16.12 -4.28
CA ALA A 180 11.31 -16.98 -3.11
C ALA A 180 10.94 -16.19 -1.86
N LEU A 181 11.61 -15.04 -1.66
CA LEU A 181 11.34 -14.12 -0.56
C LEU A 181 9.88 -13.62 -0.62
N ALA A 182 9.43 -13.15 -1.77
CA ALA A 182 8.04 -12.70 -1.96
C ALA A 182 7.03 -13.80 -1.62
N ARG A 183 7.26 -15.02 -2.09
CA ARG A 183 6.40 -16.17 -1.79
C ARG A 183 6.36 -16.48 -0.29
N ASP A 184 7.51 -16.50 0.38
CA ASP A 184 7.59 -16.82 1.81
C ASP A 184 6.85 -15.80 2.68
N PHE A 185 6.79 -14.53 2.25
CA PHE A 185 6.02 -13.48 2.90
C PHE A 185 4.58 -13.36 2.39
N GLY A 186 4.18 -14.16 1.40
CA GLY A 186 2.87 -14.03 0.74
C GLY A 186 2.68 -12.67 0.08
N PHE A 187 3.78 -12.04 -0.35
CA PHE A 187 3.78 -10.79 -1.09
C PHE A 187 3.65 -11.09 -2.59
N SER A 188 2.68 -10.45 -3.24
CA SER A 188 2.44 -10.61 -4.68
C SER A 188 2.75 -9.31 -5.40
N PHE A 189 3.37 -9.42 -6.57
CA PHE A 189 3.61 -8.28 -7.46
C PHE A 189 3.58 -8.72 -8.93
N ALA A 190 3.19 -7.82 -9.82
CA ALA A 190 3.18 -8.05 -11.26
C ALA A 190 3.67 -6.79 -11.99
N PRO A 191 4.49 -6.92 -13.05
CA PRO A 191 4.92 -5.79 -13.83
C PRO A 191 3.75 -5.19 -14.62
N THR A 192 3.75 -3.87 -14.75
CA THR A 192 2.84 -3.08 -15.58
C THR A 192 3.65 -2.17 -16.50
N PRO A 193 3.05 -1.55 -17.52
CA PRO A 193 3.78 -0.63 -18.41
C PRO A 193 4.45 0.56 -17.68
N ILE A 194 3.98 0.94 -16.51
CA ILE A 194 4.46 2.11 -15.75
C ILE A 194 5.01 1.77 -14.36
N GLY A 195 5.23 0.49 -14.06
CA GLY A 195 5.77 0.05 -12.75
C GLY A 195 5.31 -1.32 -12.36
N PHE A 196 4.76 -1.46 -11.17
CA PHE A 196 4.29 -2.73 -10.63
C PHE A 196 2.96 -2.54 -9.88
N ASP A 197 2.02 -3.44 -10.15
CA ASP A 197 0.95 -3.73 -9.21
C ASP A 197 1.52 -4.64 -8.13
N HIS A 198 1.21 -4.38 -6.88
CA HIS A 198 1.70 -5.19 -5.77
C HIS A 198 0.75 -5.13 -4.57
N THR A 199 0.86 -6.13 -3.69
CA THR A 199 0.12 -6.11 -2.44
C THR A 199 0.62 -4.99 -1.53
N LEU A 200 -0.31 -4.21 -0.97
CA LEU A 200 -0.04 -3.22 0.07
C LEU A 200 -0.15 -3.92 1.43
N GLN A 201 0.97 -4.39 1.96
CA GLN A 201 0.99 -5.12 3.22
C GLN A 201 2.23 -4.81 4.06
N VAL A 202 2.05 -4.90 5.38
CA VAL A 202 3.12 -5.06 6.36
C VAL A 202 2.95 -6.40 7.03
N SER A 203 3.97 -7.24 6.93
CA SER A 203 4.04 -8.52 7.60
C SER A 203 4.57 -8.32 9.02
N VAL A 204 3.85 -8.81 10.01
CA VAL A 204 4.27 -8.82 11.42
C VAL A 204 4.77 -10.21 11.76
N LEU A 205 6.02 -10.33 12.16
CA LEU A 205 6.65 -11.57 12.58
C LEU A 205 6.84 -11.57 14.10
N ASP A 206 6.73 -12.75 14.70
CA ASP A 206 7.07 -12.94 16.13
C ASP A 206 8.60 -13.00 16.35
N ALA A 207 8.99 -13.21 17.60
CA ALA A 207 10.40 -13.30 18.00
C ALA A 207 11.12 -14.51 17.37
N GLU A 208 10.41 -15.57 17.03
CA GLU A 208 10.91 -16.76 16.38
C GLU A 208 11.06 -16.60 14.87
N GLY A 209 10.54 -15.46 14.33
CA GLY A 209 10.54 -15.15 12.90
C GLY A 209 9.36 -15.74 12.14
N ARG A 210 8.30 -16.16 12.83
CA ARG A 210 7.08 -16.70 12.22
C ARG A 210 6.14 -15.55 11.83
N LEU A 211 5.53 -15.64 10.64
CA LEU A 211 4.50 -14.70 10.21
C LEU A 211 3.27 -14.80 11.11
N TYR A 212 3.13 -13.81 11.97
CA TYR A 212 2.04 -13.74 12.94
C TYR A 212 0.77 -13.09 12.34
N ARG A 213 0.95 -12.00 11.60
CA ARG A 213 -0.16 -11.25 10.99
C ARG A 213 0.27 -10.50 9.73
N GLN A 214 -0.67 -10.33 8.80
CA GLN A 214 -0.57 -9.38 7.70
C GLN A 214 -1.47 -8.17 7.99
N VAL A 215 -0.98 -6.96 7.77
CA VAL A 215 -1.74 -5.71 7.87
C VAL A 215 -1.75 -5.06 6.49
N TYR A 216 -2.93 -4.79 5.94
CA TYR A 216 -3.11 -4.34 4.57
C TYR A 216 -3.45 -2.85 4.48
N GLY A 217 -3.12 -2.25 3.34
CA GLY A 217 -3.42 -0.88 2.96
C GLY A 217 -2.19 0.01 2.86
N ASP A 218 -2.41 1.26 2.46
CA ASP A 218 -1.39 2.29 2.26
C ASP A 218 -1.29 3.26 3.46
N ALA A 219 -2.33 3.33 4.27
CA ALA A 219 -2.45 4.22 5.43
C ALA A 219 -2.25 3.45 6.74
N PHE A 220 -1.07 2.88 6.93
CA PHE A 220 -0.74 2.16 8.17
C PHE A 220 -0.87 3.07 9.38
N THR A 221 -1.69 2.67 10.35
CA THR A 221 -1.89 3.40 11.59
C THR A 221 -1.14 2.73 12.75
N ALA A 222 -0.81 3.52 13.77
CA ALA A 222 -0.19 2.99 14.99
C ALA A 222 -1.10 1.99 15.72
N ASP A 223 -2.42 2.05 15.53
CA ASP A 223 -3.36 1.10 16.13
C ASP A 223 -3.44 -0.20 15.33
N ALA A 224 -3.50 -0.13 13.99
CA ALA A 224 -3.54 -1.32 13.14
C ALA A 224 -2.30 -2.22 13.27
N LEU A 225 -1.12 -1.61 13.39
CA LEU A 225 0.15 -2.31 13.60
C LEU A 225 0.45 -2.53 15.09
N GLY A 226 0.01 -1.61 15.94
CA GLY A 226 0.29 -1.63 17.37
C GLY A 226 -0.43 -2.75 18.11
N GLU A 227 -1.62 -3.15 17.71
CA GLU A 227 -2.33 -4.23 18.38
C GLU A 227 -1.63 -5.60 18.20
N PRO A 228 -1.29 -6.07 16.98
CA PRO A 228 -0.51 -7.30 16.85
C PRO A 228 0.86 -7.20 17.51
N LEU A 229 1.52 -6.05 17.45
CA LEU A 229 2.81 -5.85 18.12
C LEU A 229 2.67 -5.92 19.65
N ARG A 230 1.64 -5.30 20.22
CA ARG A 230 1.35 -5.38 21.66
C ARG A 230 1.16 -6.83 22.12
N GLN A 231 0.41 -7.63 21.35
CA GLN A 231 0.21 -9.05 21.63
C GLN A 231 1.53 -9.82 21.71
N LEU A 232 2.43 -9.55 20.78
CA LEU A 232 3.74 -10.21 20.73
C LEU A 232 4.67 -9.73 21.84
N VAL A 233 4.69 -8.44 22.15
CA VAL A 233 5.55 -7.86 23.20
C VAL A 233 5.08 -8.26 24.60
N THR A 234 3.77 -8.32 24.84
CA THR A 234 3.20 -8.65 26.17
C THR A 234 2.93 -10.14 26.36
N GLY A 235 3.07 -10.96 25.35
CA GLY A 235 2.70 -12.38 25.39
C GLY A 235 1.20 -12.65 25.48
N ALA A 236 0.37 -11.61 25.33
CA ALA A 236 -1.09 -11.73 25.38
C ALA A 236 -1.64 -12.20 24.02
N LEU A 237 -1.75 -13.51 23.81
CA LEU A 237 -2.40 -14.09 22.65
C LEU A 237 -3.91 -13.84 22.71
N VAL A 238 -4.42 -12.96 21.88
CA VAL A 238 -5.86 -12.76 21.69
C VAL A 238 -6.33 -13.57 20.49
N ALA A 239 -7.43 -14.30 20.64
CA ALA A 239 -8.05 -15.04 19.53
C ALA A 239 -8.33 -14.09 18.35
N GLN A 240 -7.94 -14.51 17.15
CA GLN A 240 -8.15 -13.73 15.93
C GLN A 240 -9.65 -13.57 15.66
N SER A 241 -10.14 -12.33 15.65
CA SER A 241 -11.51 -12.05 15.26
C SER A 241 -11.64 -12.18 13.74
N THR A 242 -12.33 -13.21 13.29
CA THR A 242 -12.72 -13.41 11.90
C THR A 242 -14.05 -12.72 11.64
N GLY A 243 -14.12 -11.86 10.63
CA GLY A 243 -15.40 -11.33 10.16
C GLY A 243 -15.29 -10.06 9.31
N TRP A 244 -15.44 -8.91 9.90
CA TRP A 244 -15.53 -7.62 9.17
C TRP A 244 -14.19 -7.07 8.68
N SER A 245 -13.07 -7.38 9.32
CA SER A 245 -11.73 -7.03 8.86
C SER A 245 -11.42 -7.63 7.49
N ASP A 246 -11.94 -8.82 7.22
CA ASP A 246 -11.71 -9.59 6.01
C ASP A 246 -12.24 -8.89 4.73
N LEU A 247 -13.39 -8.20 4.82
CA LEU A 247 -13.97 -7.47 3.70
C LEU A 247 -13.19 -6.18 3.41
N LEU A 248 -12.77 -5.46 4.44
CA LEU A 248 -11.97 -4.24 4.29
C LEU A 248 -10.58 -4.53 3.76
N ASP A 249 -9.99 -5.66 4.16
CA ASP A 249 -8.67 -6.09 3.68
C ASP A 249 -8.68 -6.43 2.19
N ARG A 250 -9.79 -6.99 1.66
CA ARG A 250 -9.96 -7.26 0.22
C ARG A 250 -9.92 -6.01 -0.65
N VAL A 251 -10.42 -4.89 -0.14
CA VAL A 251 -10.44 -3.61 -0.87
C VAL A 251 -9.08 -2.90 -0.79
N ARG A 252 -8.28 -3.16 0.24
CA ARG A 252 -7.03 -2.45 0.53
C ARG A 252 -5.76 -3.17 0.08
N ILE A 253 -5.87 -4.40 -0.42
CA ILE A 253 -4.70 -5.26 -0.64
C ILE A 253 -3.82 -4.84 -1.82
N LEU A 254 -4.38 -4.17 -2.82
CA LEU A 254 -3.64 -3.84 -4.04
C LEU A 254 -3.31 -2.35 -4.15
N CYS A 255 -2.10 -2.09 -4.64
CA CYS A 255 -1.73 -0.86 -5.30
C CYS A 255 -1.82 -1.09 -6.80
N SER A 256 -2.75 -0.41 -7.48
CA SER A 256 -2.78 -0.34 -8.94
C SER A 256 -2.19 0.99 -9.40
N VAL A 257 -1.30 0.92 -10.38
CA VAL A 257 -0.69 2.13 -10.99
C VAL A 257 -1.62 2.82 -11.99
N TYR A 258 -2.83 2.29 -12.17
CA TYR A 258 -3.83 2.80 -13.11
C TYR A 258 -4.98 3.59 -12.47
N ASP A 259 -4.98 3.75 -11.13
CA ASP A 259 -5.95 4.57 -10.43
C ASP A 259 -5.54 6.04 -10.34
#